data_b2bb441074ee35fa97f4bffb9b2df6a6
#
_entry.id   b2bb441074ee35fa97f4bffb9b2df6a6
#
_cell.length_a   1.000
_cell.length_b   1.000
_cell.length_c   1.000
_cell.angle_alpha   90.00
_cell.angle_beta   90.00
_cell.angle_gamma   90.00
#
_symmetry.space_group_name_H-M   'P 1'
#
loop_
_entity.id
_entity.type
_entity.pdbx_description
1 polymer ?
#
loop_
_entity_poly.entity_id
_entity_poly.type
_entity_poly.pdbx_seq_one_letter_code
_entity_poly.pdbx_strand_id
1 'polypeptide(L)'
;MLDLDDEYEGNVEATGEDYSVEPAESRRPFRALLDVGLVRTTTGNRVFGALKGALDGGLDVPHSEKRFAGFSKDGKQLDAEVHRKYIYGGHVAAYMRTLTEDEPEKYQSHFSEYIKKGIEADNMEELYKKVHAAIRADPTIKKSEKQPPKEHKRYNLKKLTYEERKAKLVERLNNLNSAVDEDDDE
;
A
#
# COMPACT_ATOMS: atom_id res chain seq x y z
N MET A 1 -17.56 7.99 13.54
CA MET A 1 -16.42 8.39 14.36
C MET A 1 -16.96 9.07 15.58
N LEU A 2 -16.29 8.92 16.71
CA LEU A 2 -16.79 9.38 17.99
C LEU A 2 -16.86 10.91 17.98
N ASP A 3 -17.93 11.52 18.51
CA ASP A 3 -18.07 12.98 18.68
C ASP A 3 -17.05 13.49 19.72
N LEU A 4 -15.77 13.33 19.43
CA LEU A 4 -14.62 13.69 20.28
C LEU A 4 -13.69 14.64 19.57
N ASP A 5 -14.08 15.14 18.40
CA ASP A 5 -13.25 15.98 17.55
C ASP A 5 -12.88 17.31 18.23
N ASP A 6 -13.73 17.77 19.14
CA ASP A 6 -13.49 19.02 19.91
C ASP A 6 -12.47 18.85 21.05
N GLU A 7 -12.22 17.61 21.53
CA GLU A 7 -11.26 17.33 22.61
C GLU A 7 -9.87 16.92 22.11
N TYR A 8 -9.79 16.34 20.89
CA TYR A 8 -8.58 15.78 20.34
C TYR A 8 -8.32 16.31 18.93
N GLU A 9 -7.66 17.42 18.84
CA GLU A 9 -7.28 18.02 17.58
C GLU A 9 -6.23 17.18 16.86
N GLY A 10 -6.45 17.00 15.55
CA GLY A 10 -5.48 16.37 14.68
C GLY A 10 -4.54 17.38 14.01
N ASN A 11 -3.46 16.90 13.43
CA ASN A 11 -2.55 17.71 12.62
C ASN A 11 -3.04 17.77 11.16
N VAL A 12 -3.89 18.75 10.85
CA VAL A 12 -4.48 18.94 9.52
C VAL A 12 -3.45 19.33 8.45
N GLU A 13 -2.38 20.05 8.87
CA GLU A 13 -1.38 20.58 7.94
C GLU A 13 -0.39 19.52 7.42
N ALA A 14 -0.33 18.36 8.08
CA ALA A 14 0.58 17.28 7.77
C ALA A 14 2.03 17.78 7.55
N THR A 15 2.59 18.40 8.58
CA THR A 15 3.92 19.03 8.55
C THR A 15 5.06 18.06 8.27
N GLY A 16 4.84 16.76 8.48
CA GLY A 16 5.84 15.72 8.36
C GLY A 16 6.57 15.43 9.68
N GLU A 17 6.38 16.25 10.70
CA GLU A 17 6.89 16.00 12.04
C GLU A 17 6.16 14.83 12.70
N ASP A 18 6.79 14.20 13.67
CA ASP A 18 6.13 13.22 14.50
C ASP A 18 5.02 13.89 15.33
N TYR A 19 3.87 13.24 15.39
CA TYR A 19 2.70 13.77 16.07
C TYR A 19 2.09 12.70 16.97
N SER A 20 1.77 13.08 18.19
CA SER A 20 1.03 12.27 19.14
C SER A 20 -0.05 13.13 19.78
N VAL A 21 -1.25 12.55 19.91
CA VAL A 21 -2.37 13.23 20.55
C VAL A 21 -2.07 13.45 22.03
N GLU A 22 -2.26 14.67 22.51
CA GLU A 22 -2.15 14.99 23.93
C GLU A 22 -3.38 14.49 24.68
N PRO A 23 -3.19 13.86 25.85
CA PRO A 23 -4.34 13.45 26.67
C PRO A 23 -5.06 14.68 27.23
N ALA A 24 -6.39 14.71 27.07
CA ALA A 24 -7.21 15.74 27.71
C ALA A 24 -7.26 15.54 29.23
N GLU A 25 -7.50 16.64 29.98
CA GLU A 25 -7.55 16.61 31.45
C GLU A 25 -8.62 15.67 32.01
N SER A 26 -9.75 15.53 31.30
CA SER A 26 -10.93 14.80 31.74
C SER A 26 -10.91 13.33 31.36
N ARG A 27 -10.26 12.96 30.26
CA ARG A 27 -10.37 11.63 29.66
C ARG A 27 -9.12 11.27 28.84
N ARG A 28 -8.75 9.98 28.84
CA ARG A 28 -7.71 9.48 27.95
C ARG A 28 -8.24 9.35 26.52
N PRO A 29 -7.41 9.67 25.50
CA PRO A 29 -7.77 9.43 24.11
C PRO A 29 -8.01 7.94 23.85
N PHE A 30 -8.76 7.63 22.80
CA PHE A 30 -8.93 6.26 22.33
C PHE A 30 -7.58 5.72 21.85
N ARG A 31 -7.06 4.71 22.53
CA ARG A 31 -5.80 4.07 22.20
C ARG A 31 -6.01 2.87 21.31
N ALA A 32 -5.33 2.83 20.18
CA ALA A 32 -5.31 1.69 19.27
C ALA A 32 -3.88 1.13 19.15
N LEU A 33 -3.77 -0.14 18.75
CA LEU A 33 -2.49 -0.77 18.43
C LEU A 33 -2.49 -1.14 16.95
N LEU A 34 -1.39 -0.81 16.27
CA LEU A 34 -1.23 -1.16 14.87
C LEU A 34 -0.86 -2.65 14.74
N ASP A 35 -1.72 -3.44 14.12
CA ASP A 35 -1.40 -4.79 13.66
C ASP A 35 -0.95 -4.74 12.20
N VAL A 36 0.31 -5.07 11.95
CA VAL A 36 0.90 -5.08 10.61
C VAL A 36 0.76 -6.43 9.89
N GLY A 37 0.23 -7.44 10.56
CA GLY A 37 0.13 -8.80 10.03
C GLY A 37 1.51 -9.37 9.66
N LEU A 38 1.62 -9.95 8.47
CA LEU A 38 2.85 -10.58 7.96
C LEU A 38 3.73 -9.65 7.09
N VAL A 39 3.43 -8.36 7.06
CA VAL A 39 4.18 -7.41 6.25
C VAL A 39 5.51 -7.07 6.91
N ARG A 40 6.58 -6.93 6.10
CA ARG A 40 7.89 -6.48 6.60
C ARG A 40 7.81 -5.04 7.13
N THR A 41 8.30 -4.82 8.32
CA THR A 41 8.35 -3.51 8.98
C THR A 41 9.60 -2.73 8.60
N THR A 42 9.80 -2.48 7.31
CA THR A 42 10.92 -1.65 6.82
C THR A 42 10.59 -0.16 6.93
N THR A 43 11.61 0.67 7.12
CA THR A 43 11.47 2.13 7.11
C THR A 43 10.85 2.59 5.78
N GLY A 44 9.85 3.46 5.85
CA GLY A 44 9.14 3.95 4.67
C GLY A 44 8.06 3.01 4.11
N ASN A 45 7.75 1.89 4.77
CA ASN A 45 6.65 1.02 4.33
C ASN A 45 5.30 1.76 4.40
N ARG A 46 4.43 1.49 3.44
CA ARG A 46 3.09 2.10 3.31
C ARG A 46 2.22 1.97 4.57
N VAL A 47 2.40 0.91 5.34
CA VAL A 47 1.67 0.70 6.61
C VAL A 47 1.96 1.84 7.59
N PHE A 48 3.22 2.31 7.64
CA PHE A 48 3.59 3.44 8.49
C PHE A 48 3.12 4.79 7.95
N GLY A 49 2.88 4.90 6.64
CA GLY A 49 2.17 6.03 6.06
C GLY A 49 0.71 6.10 6.51
N ALA A 50 0.02 4.95 6.53
CA ALA A 50 -1.33 4.85 7.08
C ALA A 50 -1.37 5.15 8.59
N LEU A 51 -0.37 4.65 9.34
CA LEU A 51 -0.19 4.99 10.76
C LEU A 51 -0.06 6.50 10.96
N LYS A 52 0.80 7.16 10.19
CA LYS A 52 0.98 8.62 10.26
C LYS A 52 -0.32 9.37 10.02
N GLY A 53 -1.10 8.94 9.00
CA GLY A 53 -2.42 9.54 8.76
C GLY A 53 -3.42 9.32 9.90
N ALA A 54 -3.35 8.19 10.60
CA ALA A 54 -4.18 7.92 11.77
C ALA A 54 -3.78 8.79 12.98
N LEU A 55 -2.48 8.99 13.20
CA LEU A 55 -1.94 9.88 14.24
C LEU A 55 -2.33 11.32 13.97
N ASP A 56 -2.13 11.80 12.75
CA ASP A 56 -2.53 13.15 12.33
C ASP A 56 -4.07 13.33 12.40
N GLY A 57 -4.83 12.24 12.30
CA GLY A 57 -6.27 12.22 12.49
C GLY A 57 -6.73 12.19 13.96
N GLY A 58 -5.82 12.26 14.92
CA GLY A 58 -6.15 12.34 16.34
C GLY A 58 -6.30 10.99 17.04
N LEU A 59 -5.79 9.87 16.48
CA LEU A 59 -5.76 8.59 17.16
C LEU A 59 -4.47 8.42 17.99
N ASP A 60 -4.62 8.00 19.25
CA ASP A 60 -3.47 7.62 20.08
C ASP A 60 -3.01 6.19 19.72
N VAL A 61 -1.93 6.10 18.94
CA VAL A 61 -1.31 4.82 18.58
C VAL A 61 0.15 4.85 19.03
N PRO A 62 0.59 3.98 19.97
CA PRO A 62 1.99 3.89 20.36
C PRO A 62 2.88 3.56 19.16
N HIS A 63 3.89 4.37 18.90
CA HIS A 63 4.75 4.25 17.74
C HIS A 63 6.15 4.81 17.99
N SER A 64 7.00 4.71 16.98
CA SER A 64 8.31 5.30 16.93
C SER A 64 8.59 5.82 15.53
N GLU A 65 9.16 7.00 15.43
CA GLU A 65 9.53 7.67 14.17
C GLU A 65 10.51 6.88 13.29
N LYS A 66 11.20 5.86 13.86
CA LYS A 66 12.22 5.04 13.17
C LYS A 66 11.74 4.36 11.91
N ARG A 67 10.43 4.21 11.75
CA ARG A 67 9.82 3.52 10.61
C ARG A 67 9.20 4.47 9.59
N PHE A 68 9.16 5.75 9.88
CA PHE A 68 8.66 6.73 8.93
C PHE A 68 9.67 6.99 7.81
N ALA A 69 9.15 7.32 6.63
CA ALA A 69 9.99 7.75 5.50
C ALA A 69 10.74 9.03 5.88
N GLY A 70 12.02 9.11 5.57
CA GLY A 70 12.86 10.25 5.97
C GLY A 70 13.64 10.04 7.27
N PHE A 71 13.44 8.91 7.97
CA PHE A 71 14.25 8.61 9.15
C PHE A 71 15.68 8.23 8.77
N SER A 72 16.64 8.99 9.27
CA SER A 72 18.07 8.71 9.13
C SER A 72 18.57 7.78 10.24
N LYS A 73 19.21 6.68 9.86
CA LYS A 73 19.80 5.74 10.82
C LYS A 73 21.03 6.31 11.51
N ASP A 74 21.80 7.12 10.79
CA ASP A 74 23.06 7.70 11.29
C ASP A 74 22.78 8.85 12.24
N GLY A 75 21.87 9.76 11.89
CA GLY A 75 21.43 10.87 12.72
C GLY A 75 20.42 10.50 13.80
N LYS A 76 19.80 9.31 13.72
CA LYS A 76 18.71 8.85 14.61
C LYS A 76 17.57 9.87 14.73
N GLN A 77 17.28 10.58 13.67
CA GLN A 77 16.31 11.65 13.62
C GLN A 77 15.45 11.53 12.36
N LEU A 78 14.19 11.94 12.47
CA LEU A 78 13.26 12.06 11.36
C LEU A 78 13.46 13.42 10.67
N ASP A 79 13.64 13.38 9.34
CA ASP A 79 13.60 14.58 8.51
C ASP A 79 12.14 14.85 8.10
N ALA A 80 11.58 15.90 8.69
CA ALA A 80 10.17 16.28 8.49
C ALA A 80 9.88 16.70 7.05
N GLU A 81 10.82 17.39 6.38
CA GLU A 81 10.62 17.83 4.99
C GLU A 81 10.58 16.64 4.04
N VAL A 82 11.51 15.70 4.21
CA VAL A 82 11.51 14.45 3.43
C VAL A 82 10.24 13.65 3.71
N HIS A 83 9.81 13.51 4.97
CA HIS A 83 8.59 12.82 5.32
C HIS A 83 7.36 13.48 4.68
N ARG A 84 7.23 14.80 4.77
CA ARG A 84 6.16 15.56 4.11
C ARG A 84 6.15 15.34 2.61
N LYS A 85 7.32 15.32 1.96
CA LYS A 85 7.45 15.01 0.52
C LYS A 85 6.85 13.64 0.20
N TYR A 86 7.06 12.64 1.05
CA TYR A 86 6.45 11.31 0.87
C TYR A 86 4.93 11.33 1.08
N ILE A 87 4.43 12.07 2.07
CA ILE A 87 2.98 12.21 2.33
C ILE A 87 2.24 12.71 1.09
N TYR A 88 2.80 13.69 0.40
CA TYR A 88 2.19 14.33 -0.78
C TYR A 88 2.66 13.75 -2.11
N GLY A 89 3.24 12.56 -2.12
CA GLY A 89 3.59 11.86 -3.35
C GLY A 89 4.80 12.40 -4.11
N GLY A 90 5.60 13.25 -3.49
CA GLY A 90 6.77 13.87 -4.12
C GLY A 90 7.86 12.88 -4.54
N HIS A 91 7.93 11.70 -3.91
CA HIS A 91 8.79 10.60 -4.33
C HIS A 91 8.33 9.98 -5.67
N VAL A 92 7.01 9.89 -5.87
CA VAL A 92 6.44 9.44 -7.16
C VAL A 92 6.70 10.48 -8.24
N ALA A 93 6.50 11.77 -7.93
CA ALA A 93 6.80 12.86 -8.84
C ALA A 93 8.28 12.88 -9.27
N ALA A 94 9.20 12.65 -8.33
CA ALA A 94 10.62 12.53 -8.65
C ALA A 94 10.89 11.35 -9.60
N TYR A 95 10.30 10.19 -9.34
CA TYR A 95 10.45 9.03 -10.20
C TYR A 95 9.84 9.24 -11.59
N MET A 96 8.69 9.93 -11.67
CA MET A 96 8.09 10.32 -12.96
C MET A 96 9.06 11.18 -13.78
N ARG A 97 9.72 12.17 -13.17
CA ARG A 97 10.71 13.03 -13.86
C ARG A 97 11.91 12.22 -14.35
N THR A 98 12.48 11.37 -13.49
CA THR A 98 13.60 10.49 -13.87
C THR A 98 13.24 9.61 -15.07
N LEU A 99 12.06 8.96 -15.06
CA LEU A 99 11.65 8.12 -16.18
C LEU A 99 11.35 8.93 -17.45
N THR A 100 10.88 10.15 -17.32
CA THR A 100 10.63 11.02 -18.50
C THR A 100 11.95 11.39 -19.20
N GLU A 101 13.02 11.59 -18.42
CA GLU A 101 14.35 11.94 -18.94
C GLU A 101 15.12 10.72 -19.45
N ASP A 102 15.16 9.64 -18.68
CA ASP A 102 16.01 8.47 -18.95
C ASP A 102 15.33 7.42 -19.84
N GLU A 103 14.05 7.09 -19.57
CA GLU A 103 13.33 5.97 -20.19
C GLU A 103 11.88 6.35 -20.57
N PRO A 104 11.65 7.16 -21.60
CA PRO A 104 10.31 7.67 -21.95
C PRO A 104 9.30 6.58 -22.33
N GLU A 105 9.72 5.48 -22.93
CA GLU A 105 8.84 4.35 -23.25
C GLU A 105 8.33 3.66 -21.99
N LYS A 106 9.20 3.49 -20.99
CA LYS A 106 8.85 2.93 -19.71
C LYS A 106 7.94 3.87 -18.92
N TYR A 107 8.15 5.17 -19.02
CA TYR A 107 7.25 6.18 -18.46
C TYR A 107 5.83 6.02 -18.98
N GLN A 108 5.66 5.93 -20.30
CA GLN A 108 4.35 5.77 -20.94
C GLN A 108 3.66 4.47 -20.52
N SER A 109 4.39 3.38 -20.41
CA SER A 109 3.85 2.10 -19.96
C SER A 109 3.48 2.13 -18.48
N HIS A 110 4.39 2.58 -17.61
CA HIS A 110 4.24 2.53 -16.16
C HIS A 110 3.19 3.52 -15.64
N PHE A 111 3.17 4.74 -16.17
CA PHE A 111 2.26 5.81 -15.77
C PHE A 111 1.10 6.04 -16.75
N SER A 112 0.74 5.05 -17.55
CA SER A 112 -0.31 5.14 -18.56
C SER A 112 -1.64 5.70 -18.04
N GLU A 113 -2.07 5.30 -16.85
CA GLU A 113 -3.32 5.79 -16.24
C GLU A 113 -3.22 7.24 -15.75
N TYR A 114 -2.04 7.67 -15.32
CA TYR A 114 -1.79 9.07 -14.94
C TYR A 114 -1.80 9.96 -16.16
N ILE A 115 -1.15 9.53 -17.24
CA ILE A 115 -1.11 10.24 -18.52
C ILE A 115 -2.52 10.40 -19.10
N LYS A 116 -3.34 9.34 -19.10
CA LYS A 116 -4.74 9.40 -19.54
C LYS A 116 -5.58 10.41 -18.77
N LYS A 117 -5.26 10.64 -17.50
CA LYS A 117 -5.94 11.60 -16.61
C LYS A 117 -5.30 12.99 -16.63
N GLY A 118 -4.25 13.20 -17.39
CA GLY A 118 -3.51 14.48 -17.44
C GLY A 118 -2.80 14.83 -16.13
N ILE A 119 -2.39 13.80 -15.36
CA ILE A 119 -1.67 14.00 -14.11
C ILE A 119 -0.17 13.93 -14.39
N GLU A 120 0.49 15.06 -14.22
CA GLU A 120 1.94 15.23 -14.38
C GLU A 120 2.65 15.24 -13.03
N ALA A 121 3.99 15.14 -13.07
CA ALA A 121 4.81 15.15 -11.87
C ALA A 121 4.60 16.41 -11.00
N ASP A 122 4.40 17.56 -11.63
CA ASP A 122 4.25 18.83 -10.92
C ASP A 122 2.89 19.00 -10.26
N ASN A 123 1.88 18.26 -10.75
CA ASN A 123 0.51 18.31 -10.23
C ASN A 123 0.27 17.35 -9.05
N MET A 124 1.23 16.49 -8.72
CA MET A 124 1.05 15.44 -7.71
C MET A 124 0.72 15.98 -6.33
N GLU A 125 1.45 16.97 -5.85
CA GLU A 125 1.20 17.55 -4.52
C GLU A 125 -0.18 18.21 -4.43
N GLU A 126 -0.57 18.94 -5.45
CA GLU A 126 -1.88 19.58 -5.52
C GLU A 126 -3.02 18.55 -5.56
N LEU A 127 -2.83 17.45 -6.31
CA LEU A 127 -3.77 16.34 -6.36
C LEU A 127 -3.99 15.75 -4.96
N TYR A 128 -2.92 15.45 -4.22
CA TYR A 128 -3.04 14.92 -2.85
C TYR A 128 -3.72 15.90 -1.91
N LYS A 129 -3.38 17.20 -1.97
CA LYS A 129 -4.06 18.25 -1.18
C LYS A 129 -5.56 18.31 -1.47
N LYS A 130 -5.95 18.27 -2.75
CA LYS A 130 -7.37 18.25 -3.16
C LYS A 130 -8.10 17.02 -2.62
N VAL A 131 -7.48 15.83 -2.72
CA VAL A 131 -8.06 14.58 -2.22
C VAL A 131 -8.22 14.61 -0.69
N HIS A 132 -7.21 15.06 0.04
CA HIS A 132 -7.30 15.21 1.50
C HIS A 132 -8.41 16.19 1.92
N ALA A 133 -8.53 17.32 1.23
CA ALA A 133 -9.59 18.29 1.49
C ALA A 133 -10.99 17.70 1.21
N ALA A 134 -11.13 16.95 0.11
CA ALA A 134 -12.39 16.29 -0.23
C ALA A 134 -12.80 15.23 0.79
N ILE A 135 -11.85 14.42 1.29
CA ILE A 135 -12.10 13.42 2.34
C ILE A 135 -12.52 14.08 3.65
N ARG A 136 -11.93 15.21 4.02
CA ARG A 136 -12.33 15.96 5.22
C ARG A 136 -13.70 16.61 5.09
N ALA A 137 -14.05 17.08 3.88
CA ALA A 137 -15.36 17.67 3.61
C ALA A 137 -16.50 16.64 3.63
N ASP A 138 -16.26 15.42 3.14
CA ASP A 138 -17.22 14.31 3.13
C ASP A 138 -16.55 13.00 3.54
N PRO A 139 -16.45 12.71 4.85
CA PRO A 139 -15.85 11.48 5.37
C PRO A 139 -16.77 10.25 5.24
N THR A 140 -17.97 10.39 4.66
CA THR A 140 -18.94 9.30 4.57
C THR A 140 -18.46 8.19 3.66
N ILE A 141 -18.55 6.95 4.16
CA ILE A 141 -18.16 5.76 3.39
C ILE A 141 -19.30 5.40 2.43
N LYS A 142 -19.07 5.58 1.14
CA LYS A 142 -19.95 5.06 0.10
C LYS A 142 -19.74 3.56 -0.04
N LYS A 143 -20.58 2.77 0.62
CA LYS A 143 -20.57 1.31 0.49
C LYS A 143 -21.09 0.95 -0.89
N SER A 144 -20.26 0.30 -1.73
CA SER A 144 -20.74 -0.35 -2.94
C SER A 144 -21.53 -1.59 -2.56
N GLU A 145 -22.72 -1.79 -3.13
CA GLU A 145 -23.45 -3.04 -3.01
C GLU A 145 -22.67 -4.14 -3.72
N LYS A 146 -22.01 -4.99 -2.93
CA LYS A 146 -21.33 -6.17 -3.45
C LYS A 146 -22.39 -7.23 -3.67
N GLN A 147 -22.67 -7.54 -4.94
CA GLN A 147 -23.47 -8.73 -5.25
C GLN A 147 -22.62 -9.97 -4.94
N PRO A 148 -23.12 -10.90 -4.12
CA PRO A 148 -22.41 -12.15 -3.88
C PRO A 148 -22.29 -12.89 -5.21
N PRO A 149 -21.13 -13.52 -5.50
CA PRO A 149 -20.97 -14.30 -6.73
C PRO A 149 -21.99 -15.44 -6.75
N LYS A 150 -22.64 -15.65 -7.89
CA LYS A 150 -23.61 -16.74 -8.07
C LYS A 150 -23.00 -18.12 -7.83
N GLU A 151 -21.71 -18.25 -8.14
CA GLU A 151 -20.92 -19.45 -7.87
C GLU A 151 -19.57 -19.07 -7.25
N HIS A 152 -19.17 -19.78 -6.21
CA HIS A 152 -17.86 -19.61 -5.59
C HIS A 152 -16.80 -20.34 -6.40
N LYS A 153 -15.97 -19.61 -7.15
CA LYS A 153 -14.87 -20.17 -7.89
C LYS A 153 -13.78 -20.66 -6.92
N ARG A 154 -13.51 -21.97 -6.97
CA ARG A 154 -12.39 -22.57 -6.22
C ARG A 154 -11.11 -22.49 -7.05
N TYR A 155 -10.07 -21.88 -6.49
CA TYR A 155 -8.75 -21.78 -7.13
C TYR A 155 -7.82 -22.93 -6.73
N ASN A 156 -8.15 -23.66 -5.69
CA ASN A 156 -7.36 -24.82 -5.26
C ASN A 156 -7.58 -25.97 -6.23
N LEU A 157 -6.48 -26.62 -6.64
CA LEU A 157 -6.55 -27.83 -7.43
C LEU A 157 -7.32 -28.92 -6.68
N LYS A 158 -8.26 -29.56 -7.37
CA LYS A 158 -9.00 -30.69 -6.81
C LYS A 158 -8.04 -31.87 -6.64
N LYS A 159 -8.10 -32.53 -5.46
CA LYS A 159 -7.34 -33.78 -5.27
C LYS A 159 -7.78 -34.82 -6.30
N LEU A 160 -6.80 -35.38 -7.00
CA LEU A 160 -7.02 -36.46 -7.94
C LEU A 160 -7.35 -37.75 -7.19
N THR A 161 -8.26 -38.55 -7.73
CA THR A 161 -8.53 -39.93 -7.27
C THR A 161 -7.32 -40.80 -7.52
N TYR A 162 -7.31 -42.00 -6.92
CA TYR A 162 -6.24 -42.96 -7.13
C TYR A 162 -6.14 -43.36 -8.62
N GLU A 163 -7.26 -43.62 -9.28
CA GLU A 163 -7.33 -43.99 -10.69
C GLU A 163 -6.81 -42.90 -11.62
N GLU A 164 -7.19 -41.65 -11.38
CA GLU A 164 -6.68 -40.48 -12.14
C GLU A 164 -5.18 -40.30 -11.98
N ARG A 165 -4.65 -40.51 -10.77
CA ARG A 165 -3.21 -40.45 -10.53
C ARG A 165 -2.46 -41.56 -11.23
N LYS A 166 -3.01 -42.78 -11.23
CA LYS A 166 -2.44 -43.94 -11.92
C LYS A 166 -2.45 -43.73 -13.44
N ALA A 167 -3.56 -43.22 -13.99
CA ALA A 167 -3.64 -42.91 -15.41
C ALA A 167 -2.61 -41.86 -15.85
N LYS A 168 -2.47 -40.77 -15.11
CA LYS A 168 -1.44 -39.75 -15.37
C LYS A 168 -0.01 -40.28 -15.25
N LEU A 169 0.23 -41.20 -14.34
CA LEU A 169 1.56 -41.83 -14.22
C LEU A 169 1.87 -42.69 -15.45
N VAL A 170 0.91 -43.52 -15.90
CA VAL A 170 1.05 -44.36 -17.10
C VAL A 170 1.28 -43.50 -18.32
N GLU A 171 0.48 -42.45 -18.51
CA GLU A 171 0.64 -41.50 -19.61
C GLU A 171 2.03 -40.87 -19.62
N ARG A 172 2.53 -40.42 -18.44
CA ARG A 172 3.87 -39.86 -18.31
C ARG A 172 4.98 -40.86 -18.62
N LEU A 173 4.82 -42.13 -18.21
CA LEU A 173 5.78 -43.18 -18.50
C LEU A 173 5.82 -43.51 -20.00
N ASN A 174 4.67 -43.55 -20.65
CA ASN A 174 4.59 -43.77 -22.09
C ASN A 174 5.24 -42.64 -22.87
N ASN A 175 5.03 -41.38 -22.46
CA ASN A 175 5.66 -40.24 -23.10
C ASN A 175 7.21 -40.24 -22.90
N LEU A 176 7.70 -40.71 -21.76
CA LEU A 176 9.14 -40.84 -21.50
C LEU A 176 9.75 -41.97 -22.34
N ASN A 177 9.05 -43.12 -22.49
CA ASN A 177 9.54 -44.22 -23.29
C ASN A 177 9.56 -43.83 -24.79
N SER A 178 8.53 -43.14 -25.30
CA SER A 178 8.52 -42.68 -26.69
C SER A 178 9.65 -41.64 -26.97
N ALA A 179 9.97 -40.80 -26.02
CA ALA A 179 11.10 -39.84 -26.16
C ALA A 179 12.47 -40.54 -26.17
N VAL A 180 12.61 -41.65 -25.44
CA VAL A 180 13.85 -42.44 -25.45
C VAL A 180 14.02 -43.20 -26.78
N ASP A 181 12.94 -43.74 -27.33
CA ASP A 181 12.95 -44.47 -28.62
C ASP A 181 13.28 -43.51 -29.79
N GLU A 182 12.96 -42.22 -29.73
CA GLU A 182 13.33 -41.23 -30.74
C GLU A 182 14.81 -40.81 -30.66
N ASP A 183 15.43 -40.82 -29.47
CA ASP A 183 16.84 -40.50 -29.27
C ASP A 183 17.79 -41.66 -29.68
N ASP A 184 17.30 -42.91 -29.71
CA ASP A 184 18.11 -44.11 -30.12
C ASP A 184 18.11 -44.34 -31.63
N ASP A 185 17.26 -43.66 -32.41
CA ASP A 185 17.14 -43.74 -33.87
C ASP A 185 17.94 -42.64 -34.64
N GLU A 186 18.63 -41.70 -33.94
CA GLU A 186 19.57 -40.72 -34.52
C GLU A 186 21.02 -41.16 -34.32
#